data_9dae223f3afc6e32609f7f6921144b53
#
_entry.id   9dae223f3afc6e32609f7f6921144b53
#
_cell.length_a   1.000
_cell.length_b   1.000
_cell.length_c   1.000
_cell.angle_alpha   90.00
_cell.angle_beta   90.00
_cell.angle_gamma   90.00
#
_symmetry.space_group_name_H-M   'P 1'
#
loop_
_entity.id
_entity.type
_entity.pdbx_description
1 polymer ?
#
loop_
_entity_poly.entity_id
_entity_poly.type
_entity_poly.pdbx_seq_one_letter_code
_entity_poly.pdbx_strand_id
1 'polypeptide(L)'
;MKKNSIFSIVRNGLYEQYLKLITNIDVNCQNEYGQNLLQEAIVSNMDEIAIDLVKKKINVNHQDGKGLSPLHYCAQYCNIRIAKLLLKNNANVNICDSYGNNPLWTAVFSARGNYQMVKLFVKYGADAYNKNKASRSPIDFAEQIEESDMVKILLNEG
;
A
#
# COMPACT_ATOMS: atom_id res chain seq x y z
N MET A 1 12.72 -0.38 -24.28
CA MET A 1 13.78 0.47 -23.70
C MET A 1 13.25 1.59 -22.81
N LYS A 2 12.23 2.40 -23.19
CA LYS A 2 11.71 3.52 -22.36
C LYS A 2 11.06 3.09 -21.03
N LYS A 3 10.42 1.92 -20.97
CA LYS A 3 9.67 1.41 -19.83
C LYS A 3 10.58 1.10 -18.62
N ASN A 4 11.70 0.40 -18.80
CA ASN A 4 12.64 0.11 -17.70
C ASN A 4 13.39 1.36 -17.24
N SER A 5 13.53 2.36 -18.09
CA SER A 5 14.13 3.66 -17.77
C SER A 5 13.29 4.44 -16.78
N ILE A 6 11.95 4.50 -16.91
CA ILE A 6 11.09 5.28 -16.01
C ILE A 6 11.07 4.69 -14.59
N PHE A 7 11.02 3.36 -14.43
CA PHE A 7 11.10 2.72 -13.12
C PHE A 7 12.45 3.01 -12.42
N SER A 8 13.56 2.97 -13.16
CA SER A 8 14.86 3.36 -12.62
C SER A 8 14.90 4.84 -12.21
N ILE A 9 14.30 5.72 -12.99
CA ILE A 9 14.20 7.16 -12.67
C ILE A 9 13.37 7.39 -11.41
N VAL A 10 12.23 6.71 -11.27
CA VAL A 10 11.39 6.77 -10.06
C VAL A 10 12.16 6.24 -8.86
N ARG A 11 12.80 5.08 -8.98
CA ARG A 11 13.58 4.45 -7.89
C ARG A 11 14.71 5.35 -7.38
N ASN A 12 15.36 6.10 -8.27
CA ASN A 12 16.46 7.00 -7.91
C ASN A 12 16.01 8.42 -7.58
N GLY A 13 14.70 8.70 -7.56
CA GLY A 13 14.16 10.02 -7.22
C GLY A 13 14.53 11.13 -8.19
N LEU A 14 14.78 10.81 -9.45
CA LEU A 14 15.20 11.78 -10.48
C LEU A 14 13.98 12.56 -11.01
N TYR A 15 13.43 13.43 -10.16
CA TYR A 15 12.13 14.08 -10.38
C TYR A 15 12.04 14.85 -11.69
N GLU A 16 13.04 15.64 -12.05
CA GLU A 16 13.06 16.40 -13.31
C GLU A 16 13.04 15.48 -14.55
N GLN A 17 13.73 14.33 -14.49
CA GLN A 17 13.72 13.34 -15.58
C GLN A 17 12.38 12.62 -15.63
N TYR A 18 11.79 12.30 -14.46
CA TYR A 18 10.45 11.75 -14.35
C TYR A 18 9.43 12.65 -15.03
N LEU A 19 9.41 13.95 -14.74
CA LEU A 19 8.47 14.90 -15.33
C LEU A 19 8.57 14.97 -16.87
N LYS A 20 9.77 14.86 -17.41
CA LYS A 20 9.99 14.86 -18.88
C LYS A 20 9.48 13.59 -19.56
N LEU A 21 9.53 12.46 -18.87
CA LEU A 21 9.17 11.17 -19.47
C LEU A 21 7.72 10.78 -19.26
N ILE A 22 7.12 11.14 -18.11
CA ILE A 22 5.78 10.67 -17.71
C ILE A 22 4.67 11.12 -18.67
N THR A 23 4.88 12.23 -19.37
CA THR A 23 3.92 12.75 -20.36
C THR A 23 3.83 11.90 -21.64
N ASN A 24 4.83 11.05 -21.90
CA ASN A 24 4.99 10.28 -23.12
C ASN A 24 4.88 8.76 -22.92
N ILE A 25 4.40 8.33 -21.76
CA ILE A 25 4.24 6.90 -21.43
C ILE A 25 2.86 6.64 -20.80
N ASP A 26 2.44 5.38 -20.87
CA ASP A 26 1.28 4.92 -20.12
C ASP A 26 1.60 4.96 -18.61
N VAL A 27 0.88 5.78 -17.86
CA VAL A 27 1.04 5.92 -16.41
C VAL A 27 0.81 4.61 -15.67
N ASN A 28 0.01 3.69 -16.22
CA ASN A 28 -0.27 2.37 -15.67
C ASN A 28 0.67 1.27 -16.19
N CYS A 29 1.80 1.64 -16.81
CA CYS A 29 2.79 0.65 -17.19
C CYS A 29 3.33 -0.11 -15.98
N GLN A 30 3.80 -1.34 -16.20
CA GLN A 30 4.27 -2.24 -15.15
C GLN A 30 5.71 -2.66 -15.41
N ASN A 31 6.47 -2.92 -14.33
CA ASN A 31 7.79 -3.53 -14.40
C ASN A 31 7.68 -5.08 -14.55
N GLU A 32 8.81 -5.77 -14.51
CA GLU A 32 8.91 -7.23 -14.59
C GLU A 32 8.23 -7.99 -13.43
N TYR A 33 8.02 -7.33 -12.29
CA TYR A 33 7.31 -7.88 -11.12
C TYR A 33 5.81 -7.58 -11.13
N GLY A 34 5.30 -6.95 -12.19
CA GLY A 34 3.91 -6.52 -12.30
C GLY A 34 3.58 -5.26 -11.50
N GLN A 35 4.57 -4.59 -10.89
CA GLN A 35 4.35 -3.34 -10.14
C GLN A 35 4.11 -2.18 -11.10
N ASN A 36 3.19 -1.28 -10.75
CA ASN A 36 3.05 0.00 -11.43
C ASN A 36 4.00 1.08 -10.82
N LEU A 37 4.05 2.25 -11.44
CA LEU A 37 4.93 3.34 -11.01
C LEU A 37 4.63 3.85 -9.59
N LEU A 38 3.38 3.76 -9.13
CA LEU A 38 2.99 4.18 -7.79
C LEU A 38 3.59 3.24 -6.72
N GLN A 39 3.53 1.93 -6.96
CA GLN A 39 4.14 0.93 -6.07
C GLN A 39 5.66 1.13 -6.00
N GLU A 40 6.33 1.35 -7.14
CA GLU A 40 7.75 1.68 -7.16
C GLU A 40 8.08 2.95 -6.36
N ALA A 41 7.28 4.02 -6.52
CA ALA A 41 7.47 5.28 -5.79
C ALA A 41 7.31 5.09 -4.26
N ILE A 42 6.34 4.27 -3.83
CA ILE A 42 6.13 3.96 -2.41
C ILE A 42 7.32 3.16 -1.85
N VAL A 43 7.76 2.11 -2.55
CA VAL A 43 8.92 1.28 -2.16
C VAL A 43 10.18 2.11 -2.03
N SER A 44 10.37 3.07 -2.93
CA SER A 44 11.55 3.94 -2.99
C SER A 44 11.43 5.19 -2.12
N ASN A 45 10.33 5.35 -1.37
CA ASN A 45 10.04 6.52 -0.53
C ASN A 45 10.03 7.85 -1.30
N MET A 46 9.53 7.83 -2.55
CA MET A 46 9.45 8.99 -3.45
C MET A 46 8.05 9.61 -3.40
N ASP A 47 7.70 10.21 -2.27
CA ASP A 47 6.36 10.73 -1.99
C ASP A 47 5.88 11.75 -3.03
N GLU A 48 6.74 12.67 -3.49
CA GLU A 48 6.36 13.70 -4.46
C GLU A 48 6.00 13.08 -5.83
N ILE A 49 6.71 12.03 -6.24
CA ILE A 49 6.36 11.26 -7.44
C ILE A 49 5.04 10.51 -7.23
N ALA A 50 4.86 9.86 -6.07
CA ALA A 50 3.61 9.17 -5.74
C ALA A 50 2.41 10.13 -5.77
N ILE A 51 2.56 11.34 -5.23
CA ILE A 51 1.52 12.39 -5.24
C ILE A 51 1.18 12.81 -6.67
N ASP A 52 2.19 13.04 -7.52
CA ASP A 52 1.98 13.43 -8.91
C ASP A 52 1.29 12.30 -9.71
N LEU A 53 1.68 11.05 -9.51
CA LEU A 53 1.05 9.88 -10.13
C LEU A 53 -0.44 9.77 -9.77
N VAL A 54 -0.81 9.99 -8.50
CA VAL A 54 -2.21 10.00 -8.08
C VAL A 54 -2.99 11.12 -8.76
N LYS A 55 -2.41 12.34 -8.89
CA LYS A 55 -3.02 13.44 -9.66
C LYS A 55 -3.22 13.08 -11.14
N LYS A 56 -2.33 12.28 -11.70
CA LYS A 56 -2.41 11.78 -13.09
C LYS A 56 -3.34 10.57 -13.25
N LYS A 57 -4.12 10.24 -12.19
CA LYS A 57 -5.14 9.17 -12.19
C LYS A 57 -4.55 7.77 -12.42
N ILE A 58 -3.37 7.50 -11.91
CA ILE A 58 -2.84 6.14 -11.86
C ILE A 58 -3.82 5.21 -11.12
N ASN A 59 -3.87 3.93 -11.51
CA ASN A 59 -4.70 2.95 -10.81
C ASN A 59 -4.17 2.72 -9.39
N VAL A 60 -4.85 3.31 -8.40
CA VAL A 60 -4.52 3.20 -6.97
C VAL A 60 -4.85 1.83 -6.36
N ASN A 61 -5.59 0.99 -7.11
CA ASN A 61 -5.98 -0.37 -6.73
C ASN A 61 -5.23 -1.45 -7.53
N HIS A 62 -4.17 -1.05 -8.25
CA HIS A 62 -3.37 -1.98 -9.02
C HIS A 62 -2.76 -3.07 -8.13
N GLN A 63 -2.86 -4.33 -8.56
CA GLN A 63 -2.22 -5.47 -7.89
C GLN A 63 -1.03 -5.96 -8.72
N ASP A 64 0.11 -6.13 -8.09
CA ASP A 64 1.32 -6.68 -8.71
C ASP A 64 1.26 -8.22 -8.88
N GLY A 65 2.36 -8.84 -9.30
CA GLY A 65 2.44 -10.29 -9.49
C GLY A 65 2.21 -11.13 -8.22
N LYS A 66 2.27 -10.52 -7.03
CA LYS A 66 1.94 -11.15 -5.73
C LYS A 66 0.54 -10.75 -5.22
N GLY A 67 -0.21 -9.99 -5.99
CA GLY A 67 -1.52 -9.47 -5.59
C GLY A 67 -1.44 -8.27 -4.62
N LEU A 68 -0.25 -7.73 -4.34
CA LEU A 68 -0.09 -6.61 -3.43
C LEU A 68 -0.60 -5.31 -4.07
N SER A 69 -1.48 -4.59 -3.40
CA SER A 69 -1.93 -3.26 -3.78
C SER A 69 -1.00 -2.16 -3.23
N PRO A 70 -1.09 -0.89 -3.72
CA PRO A 70 -0.34 0.22 -3.15
C PRO A 70 -0.54 0.40 -1.64
N LEU A 71 -1.73 0.09 -1.09
CA LEU A 71 -1.97 0.15 0.36
C LEU A 71 -1.21 -0.92 1.14
N HIS A 72 -0.97 -2.12 0.58
CA HIS A 72 -0.09 -3.12 1.19
C HIS A 72 1.34 -2.59 1.32
N TYR A 73 1.84 -1.93 0.28
CA TYR A 73 3.17 -1.30 0.30
C TYR A 73 3.22 -0.15 1.31
N CYS A 74 2.20 0.71 1.37
CA CYS A 74 2.12 1.74 2.40
C CYS A 74 2.18 1.16 3.82
N ALA A 75 1.48 0.04 4.06
CA ALA A 75 1.52 -0.66 5.35
C ALA A 75 2.91 -1.22 5.65
N GLN A 76 3.52 -1.90 4.69
CA GLN A 76 4.84 -2.52 4.83
C GLN A 76 5.94 -1.49 5.12
N TYR A 77 5.88 -0.31 4.47
CA TYR A 77 6.88 0.76 4.60
C TYR A 77 6.43 1.89 5.55
N CYS A 78 5.32 1.71 6.26
CA CYS A 78 4.77 2.69 7.20
C CYS A 78 4.54 4.09 6.60
N ASN A 79 4.23 4.17 5.30
CA ASN A 79 4.00 5.46 4.63
C ASN A 79 2.56 5.95 4.85
N ILE A 80 2.32 6.54 6.03
CA ILE A 80 1.02 7.09 6.43
C ILE A 80 0.56 8.22 5.51
N ARG A 81 1.49 9.05 5.01
CA ARG A 81 1.19 10.20 4.15
C ARG A 81 0.53 9.73 2.86
N ILE A 82 1.15 8.77 2.19
CA ILE A 82 0.64 8.24 0.93
C ILE A 82 -0.59 7.37 1.16
N ALA A 83 -0.64 6.56 2.22
CA ALA A 83 -1.84 5.78 2.56
C ALA A 83 -3.08 6.68 2.70
N LYS A 84 -2.98 7.81 3.42
CA LYS A 84 -4.07 8.80 3.53
C LYS A 84 -4.48 9.37 2.17
N LEU A 85 -3.52 9.66 1.30
CA LEU A 85 -3.79 10.16 -0.04
C LEU A 85 -4.55 9.12 -0.88
N LEU A 86 -4.11 7.86 -0.85
CA LEU A 86 -4.72 6.76 -1.60
C LEU A 86 -6.16 6.51 -1.14
N LEU A 87 -6.39 6.46 0.17
CA LEU A 87 -7.73 6.26 0.74
C LEU A 87 -8.69 7.40 0.38
N LYS A 88 -8.22 8.65 0.35
CA LYS A 88 -8.99 9.81 -0.15
C LYS A 88 -9.27 9.74 -1.65
N ASN A 89 -8.52 8.96 -2.40
CA ASN A 89 -8.70 8.72 -3.83
C ASN A 89 -9.33 7.34 -4.13
N ASN A 90 -10.16 6.83 -3.20
CA ASN A 90 -10.95 5.61 -3.32
C ASN A 90 -10.11 4.33 -3.46
N ALA A 91 -8.93 4.27 -2.85
CA ALA A 91 -8.22 3.02 -2.72
C ALA A 91 -9.04 2.05 -1.84
N ASN A 92 -9.24 0.83 -2.34
CA ASN A 92 -9.96 -0.20 -1.62
C ASN A 92 -9.06 -0.82 -0.53
N VAL A 93 -9.39 -0.56 0.73
CA VAL A 93 -8.64 -1.01 1.91
C VAL A 93 -8.74 -2.52 2.15
N ASN A 94 -9.65 -3.21 1.45
CA ASN A 94 -9.93 -4.64 1.62
C ASN A 94 -9.49 -5.51 0.41
N ILE A 95 -8.68 -4.99 -0.51
CA ILE A 95 -8.08 -5.82 -1.57
C ILE A 95 -7.19 -6.87 -0.90
N CYS A 96 -7.36 -8.15 -1.27
CA CYS A 96 -6.53 -9.23 -0.76
C CYS A 96 -5.38 -9.56 -1.71
N ASP A 97 -4.20 -9.82 -1.16
CA ASP A 97 -3.05 -10.35 -1.88
C ASP A 97 -3.23 -11.83 -2.28
N SER A 98 -2.22 -12.42 -2.91
CA SER A 98 -2.25 -13.83 -3.33
C SER A 98 -2.36 -14.84 -2.19
N TYR A 99 -2.14 -14.42 -0.94
CA TYR A 99 -2.32 -15.23 0.26
C TYR A 99 -3.66 -14.98 0.96
N GLY A 100 -4.47 -14.05 0.45
CA GLY A 100 -5.75 -13.66 1.04
C GLY A 100 -5.61 -12.61 2.15
N ASN A 101 -4.45 -12.00 2.33
CA ASN A 101 -4.24 -10.93 3.30
C ASN A 101 -4.71 -9.61 2.73
N ASN A 102 -5.48 -8.85 3.49
CA ASN A 102 -5.78 -7.45 3.17
C ASN A 102 -4.66 -6.51 3.68
N PRO A 103 -4.62 -5.22 3.30
CA PRO A 103 -3.63 -4.26 3.79
C PRO A 103 -3.57 -4.14 5.32
N LEU A 104 -4.71 -4.36 6.01
CA LEU A 104 -4.77 -4.33 7.47
C LEU A 104 -3.94 -5.46 8.09
N TRP A 105 -3.94 -6.67 7.51
CA TRP A 105 -3.05 -7.75 7.92
C TRP A 105 -1.58 -7.31 7.90
N THR A 106 -1.16 -6.67 6.79
CA THR A 106 0.22 -6.16 6.66
C THR A 106 0.52 -5.08 7.70
N ALA A 107 -0.45 -4.18 7.97
CA ALA A 107 -0.30 -3.13 8.96
C ALA A 107 -0.14 -3.69 10.38
N VAL A 108 -0.95 -4.69 10.75
CA VAL A 108 -0.86 -5.38 12.06
C VAL A 108 0.47 -6.09 12.21
N PHE A 109 0.88 -6.86 11.19
CA PHE A 109 2.16 -7.59 11.19
C PHE A 109 3.38 -6.67 11.29
N SER A 110 3.31 -5.48 10.69
CA SER A 110 4.43 -4.52 10.62
C SER A 110 4.42 -3.48 11.75
N ALA A 111 3.43 -3.48 12.64
CA ALA A 111 3.16 -2.38 13.57
C ALA A 111 4.28 -2.13 14.58
N ARG A 112 4.88 -3.18 15.16
CA ARG A 112 5.98 -3.08 16.15
C ARG A 112 5.74 -1.99 17.20
N GLY A 113 4.51 -1.90 17.75
CA GLY A 113 4.10 -0.89 18.71
C GLY A 113 3.66 0.45 18.12
N ASN A 114 3.80 0.67 16.80
CA ASN A 114 3.27 1.86 16.14
C ASN A 114 1.97 1.53 15.39
N TYR A 115 0.84 1.85 16.00
CA TYR A 115 -0.49 1.49 15.49
C TYR A 115 -1.12 2.54 14.56
N GLN A 116 -0.39 3.57 14.12
CA GLN A 116 -0.96 4.64 13.30
C GLN A 116 -1.57 4.13 11.98
N MET A 117 -0.91 3.18 11.30
CA MET A 117 -1.42 2.58 10.07
C MET A 117 -2.65 1.71 10.33
N VAL A 118 -2.64 0.91 11.42
CA VAL A 118 -3.77 0.09 11.85
C VAL A 118 -4.99 0.98 12.11
N LYS A 119 -4.84 2.03 12.93
CA LYS A 119 -5.90 3.02 13.20
C LYS A 119 -6.44 3.66 11.92
N LEU A 120 -5.54 4.02 11.00
CA LEU A 120 -5.93 4.61 9.73
C LEU A 120 -6.80 3.66 8.91
N PHE A 121 -6.38 2.40 8.77
CA PHE A 121 -7.12 1.43 7.95
C PHE A 121 -8.46 1.04 8.58
N VAL A 122 -8.51 0.83 9.90
CA VAL A 122 -9.76 0.60 10.64
C VAL A 122 -10.73 1.76 10.45
N LYS A 123 -10.27 3.01 10.56
CA LYS A 123 -11.08 4.21 10.30
C LYS A 123 -11.70 4.22 8.89
N TYR A 124 -11.03 3.62 7.90
CA TYR A 124 -11.52 3.52 6.53
C TYR A 124 -12.24 2.19 6.21
N GLY A 125 -12.63 1.44 7.24
CA GLY A 125 -13.47 0.24 7.10
C GLY A 125 -12.68 -1.00 6.68
N ALA A 126 -11.42 -1.11 7.07
CA ALA A 126 -10.66 -2.35 6.88
C ALA A 126 -11.26 -3.47 7.71
N ASP A 127 -11.44 -4.65 7.09
CA ASP A 127 -12.01 -5.82 7.74
C ASP A 127 -10.95 -6.52 8.61
N ALA A 128 -11.12 -6.41 9.94
CA ALA A 128 -10.26 -7.05 10.92
C ALA A 128 -10.46 -8.58 11.01
N TYR A 129 -11.58 -9.08 10.49
CA TYR A 129 -11.95 -10.50 10.50
C TYR A 129 -11.68 -11.22 9.18
N ASN A 130 -11.14 -10.53 8.17
CA ASN A 130 -10.81 -11.13 6.89
C ASN A 130 -9.87 -12.32 7.07
N LYS A 131 -10.34 -13.53 6.80
CA LYS A 131 -9.55 -14.76 6.88
C LYS A 131 -8.70 -14.95 5.62
N ASN A 132 -7.41 -15.07 5.80
CA ASN A 132 -6.48 -15.40 4.72
C ASN A 132 -6.52 -16.92 4.40
N LYS A 133 -5.71 -17.38 3.43
CA LYS A 133 -5.65 -18.78 3.03
C LYS A 133 -5.18 -19.75 4.14
N ALA A 134 -4.58 -19.23 5.20
CA ALA A 134 -4.23 -19.98 6.41
C ALA A 134 -5.32 -19.90 7.49
N SER A 135 -6.54 -19.45 7.13
CA SER A 135 -7.69 -19.28 8.04
C SER A 135 -7.43 -18.33 9.21
N ARG A 136 -6.52 -17.36 9.05
CA ARG A 136 -6.16 -16.38 10.06
C ARG A 136 -6.55 -14.97 9.63
N SER A 137 -7.05 -14.19 10.56
CA SER A 137 -7.40 -12.78 10.36
C SER A 137 -6.46 -11.82 11.09
N PRO A 138 -6.46 -10.52 10.76
CA PRO A 138 -5.71 -9.50 11.50
C PRO A 138 -5.91 -9.56 13.01
N ILE A 139 -7.16 -9.77 13.46
CA ILE A 139 -7.47 -9.85 14.89
C ILE A 139 -6.95 -11.13 15.53
N ASP A 140 -7.07 -12.29 14.86
CA ASP A 140 -6.50 -13.55 15.38
C ASP A 140 -4.99 -13.41 15.61
N PHE A 141 -4.29 -12.70 14.72
CA PHE A 141 -2.86 -12.49 14.88
C PHE A 141 -2.54 -11.55 16.05
N ALA A 142 -3.29 -10.46 16.22
CA ALA A 142 -3.12 -9.53 17.34
C ALA A 142 -3.36 -10.22 18.69
N GLU A 143 -4.39 -11.06 18.79
CA GLU A 143 -4.68 -11.87 19.97
C GLU A 143 -3.57 -12.87 20.25
N GLN A 144 -3.06 -13.55 19.21
CA GLN A 144 -1.99 -14.55 19.38
C GLN A 144 -0.68 -13.95 19.91
N ILE A 145 -0.37 -12.70 19.55
CA ILE A 145 0.84 -12.00 20.04
C ILE A 145 0.58 -11.21 21.32
N GLU A 146 -0.61 -11.34 21.91
CA GLU A 146 -1.04 -10.72 23.17
C GLU A 146 -0.97 -9.18 23.15
N GLU A 147 -1.14 -8.54 21.99
CA GLU A 147 -1.13 -7.08 21.80
C GLU A 147 -2.51 -6.49 22.09
N SER A 148 -2.86 -6.38 23.39
CA SER A 148 -4.19 -5.95 23.84
C SER A 148 -4.62 -4.58 23.32
N ASP A 149 -3.71 -3.62 23.19
CA ASP A 149 -4.03 -2.29 22.65
C ASP A 149 -4.35 -2.35 21.16
N MET A 150 -3.66 -3.21 20.41
CA MET A 150 -3.97 -3.45 19.01
C MET A 150 -5.34 -4.12 18.85
N VAL A 151 -5.68 -5.11 19.69
CA VAL A 151 -6.99 -5.76 19.71
C VAL A 151 -8.10 -4.74 19.91
N LYS A 152 -7.98 -3.83 20.89
CA LYS A 152 -8.96 -2.74 21.12
C LYS A 152 -9.14 -1.86 19.87
N ILE A 153 -8.03 -1.50 19.20
CA ILE A 153 -8.09 -0.71 17.98
C ILE A 153 -8.83 -1.48 16.86
N LEU A 154 -8.55 -2.77 16.69
CA LEU A 154 -9.19 -3.61 15.68
C LEU A 154 -10.69 -3.83 15.96
N LEU A 155 -11.10 -3.87 17.23
CA LEU A 155 -12.50 -3.94 17.64
C LEU A 155 -13.22 -2.57 17.57
N ASN A 156 -12.49 -1.49 17.24
CA ASN A 156 -13.01 -0.12 17.24
C ASN A 156 -13.53 0.31 18.64
N GLU A 157 -12.91 -0.22 19.70
CA GLU A 157 -13.20 0.07 21.11
C GLU A 157 -12.27 1.19 21.61
N GLY A 158 -12.41 2.42 21.05
CA GLY A 158 -11.58 3.54 21.44
C GLY A 158 -12.15 4.90 21.06
#